data_9e61de4a18a176f7f00ed6a0bfdd82f6
#
_entry.id   9e61de4a18a176f7f00ed6a0bfdd82f6
#
_cell.length_a   1.000
_cell.length_b   1.000
_cell.length_c   1.000
_cell.angle_alpha   90.00
_cell.angle_beta   90.00
_cell.angle_gamma   90.00
#
_symmetry.space_group_name_H-M   'P 1'
#
loop_
_entity.id
_entity.type
_entity.pdbx_description
1 polymer ?
#
loop_
_entity_poly.entity_id
_entity_poly.type
_entity_poly.pdbx_seq_one_letter_code
_entity_poly.pdbx_strand_id
1 'polypeptide(L)'
;MSYMKQIYRKIQSLDSDATLPFSAAKIDSISTDTTRKVLHRLHDNGTITIVSKGYFKKEESFNELLFVYGSLKKGFDNHNLLAKYAKRLGKAHTVKKFAMFEDSFGNYPYIVDTPYAKIKGELYQITRAELMKKIDEFEGAPDYYKREKIEVKSHHGVKRAFVYIQADTKIPTDQQALNEWTNNSEYKVGKLHSHLDSMIEG
;
A
#
# COMPACT_ATOMS: atom_id res chain seq x y z
N MET A 1 -8.01 -23.52 18.57
CA MET A 1 -7.42 -22.83 17.41
C MET A 1 -8.46 -22.81 16.29
N SER A 2 -8.67 -21.67 15.58
CA SER A 2 -9.69 -21.61 14.52
C SER A 2 -9.30 -22.49 13.32
N TYR A 3 -10.28 -23.05 12.61
CA TYR A 3 -10.08 -23.85 11.41
C TYR A 3 -9.27 -23.11 10.34
N MET A 4 -9.51 -21.80 10.16
CA MET A 4 -8.73 -20.97 9.25
C MET A 4 -7.24 -21.01 9.59
N LYS A 5 -6.86 -20.86 10.86
CA LYS A 5 -5.46 -20.88 11.31
C LYS A 5 -4.79 -22.24 11.12
N GLN A 6 -5.54 -23.32 11.28
CA GLN A 6 -5.04 -24.69 11.08
C GLN A 6 -4.78 -24.95 9.59
N ILE A 7 -5.77 -24.64 8.71
CA ILE A 7 -5.66 -24.80 7.24
C ILE A 7 -4.56 -23.88 6.70
N TYR A 8 -4.47 -22.64 7.16
CA TYR A 8 -3.40 -21.72 6.77
C TYR A 8 -2.01 -22.32 7.07
N ARG A 9 -1.79 -22.84 8.29
CA ARG A 9 -0.51 -23.50 8.65
C ARG A 9 -0.20 -24.69 7.77
N LYS A 10 -1.21 -25.51 7.46
CA LYS A 10 -1.05 -26.65 6.53
C LYS A 10 -0.60 -26.16 5.16
N ILE A 11 -1.23 -25.14 4.60
CA ILE A 11 -0.86 -24.56 3.32
C ILE A 11 0.57 -24.01 3.34
N GLN A 12 0.98 -23.34 4.44
CA GLN A 12 2.34 -22.81 4.55
C GLN A 12 3.42 -23.91 4.52
N SER A 13 3.09 -25.13 4.93
CA SER A 13 4.01 -26.30 4.87
C SER A 13 4.07 -27.00 3.53
N LEU A 14 3.20 -26.64 2.56
CA LEU A 14 3.20 -27.21 1.22
C LEU A 14 4.22 -26.49 0.32
N ASP A 15 4.62 -27.14 -0.78
CA ASP A 15 5.48 -26.54 -1.79
C ASP A 15 4.85 -25.28 -2.39
N SER A 16 5.65 -24.21 -2.56
CA SER A 16 5.19 -22.90 -3.03
C SER A 16 4.96 -22.85 -4.53
N ASP A 17 5.71 -23.65 -5.30
CA ASP A 17 5.73 -23.50 -6.75
C ASP A 17 4.72 -24.40 -7.48
N ALA A 18 4.12 -25.35 -6.75
CA ALA A 18 3.18 -26.30 -7.32
C ALA A 18 1.73 -25.78 -7.32
N THR A 19 0.99 -26.14 -8.37
CA THR A 19 -0.47 -26.09 -8.37
C THR A 19 -0.99 -27.31 -7.60
N LEU A 20 -1.69 -27.09 -6.51
CA LEU A 20 -2.10 -28.10 -5.54
C LEU A 20 -3.62 -28.30 -5.56
N PRO A 21 -4.12 -29.54 -5.44
CA PRO A 21 -5.55 -29.78 -5.30
C PRO A 21 -6.04 -29.28 -3.92
N PHE A 22 -7.32 -28.93 -3.80
CA PHE A 22 -7.93 -28.52 -2.53
C PHE A 22 -7.77 -29.58 -1.42
N SER A 23 -7.66 -30.84 -1.79
CA SER A 23 -7.40 -31.94 -0.85
C SER A 23 -6.04 -31.82 -0.15
N ALA A 24 -5.05 -31.17 -0.77
CA ALA A 24 -3.74 -30.96 -0.13
C ALA A 24 -3.84 -30.06 1.13
N ALA A 25 -4.83 -29.16 1.21
CA ALA A 25 -5.11 -28.31 2.35
C ALA A 25 -6.02 -28.98 3.39
N LYS A 26 -6.53 -30.19 3.12
CA LYS A 26 -7.47 -30.89 4.01
C LYS A 26 -6.76 -31.33 5.28
N ILE A 27 -7.48 -31.22 6.39
CA ILE A 27 -7.12 -31.74 7.71
C ILE A 27 -8.25 -32.70 8.14
N ASP A 28 -7.92 -33.90 8.59
CA ASP A 28 -8.90 -34.97 8.84
C ASP A 28 -10.02 -34.56 9.81
N SER A 29 -9.70 -33.75 10.80
CA SER A 29 -10.67 -33.23 11.77
C SER A 29 -11.55 -32.09 11.24
N ILE A 30 -11.39 -31.67 9.98
CA ILE A 30 -12.12 -30.55 9.37
C ILE A 30 -12.88 -31.03 8.14
N SER A 31 -14.17 -30.70 8.05
CA SER A 31 -14.97 -31.11 6.91
C SER A 31 -14.47 -30.51 5.58
N THR A 32 -14.72 -31.21 4.48
CA THR A 32 -14.35 -30.75 3.14
C THR A 32 -15.01 -29.42 2.79
N ASP A 33 -16.27 -29.22 3.21
CA ASP A 33 -16.99 -27.96 2.99
C ASP A 33 -16.36 -26.78 3.75
N THR A 34 -16.00 -27.01 5.01
CA THR A 34 -15.26 -26.01 5.82
C THR A 34 -13.90 -25.69 5.19
N THR A 35 -13.17 -26.71 4.74
CA THR A 35 -11.88 -26.53 4.05
C THR A 35 -12.07 -25.66 2.80
N ARG A 36 -13.07 -25.94 1.97
CA ARG A 36 -13.38 -25.16 0.75
C ARG A 36 -13.71 -23.71 1.09
N LYS A 37 -14.57 -23.45 2.08
CA LYS A 37 -14.90 -22.09 2.53
C LYS A 37 -13.68 -21.31 3.03
N VAL A 38 -12.77 -21.99 3.73
CA VAL A 38 -11.50 -21.38 4.17
C VAL A 38 -10.59 -21.08 2.99
N LEU A 39 -10.46 -21.99 2.01
CA LEU A 39 -9.66 -21.74 0.80
C LEU A 39 -10.17 -20.53 0.00
N HIS A 40 -11.48 -20.37 -0.16
CA HIS A 40 -12.03 -19.17 -0.79
C HIS A 40 -11.69 -17.89 -0.02
N ARG A 41 -11.78 -17.89 1.32
CA ARG A 41 -11.37 -16.75 2.14
C ARG A 41 -9.88 -16.45 2.04
N LEU A 42 -9.03 -17.48 1.91
CA LEU A 42 -7.59 -17.31 1.71
C LEU A 42 -7.27 -16.80 0.30
N HIS A 43 -8.08 -17.15 -0.69
CA HIS A 43 -8.03 -16.56 -2.02
C HIS A 43 -8.43 -15.08 -1.98
N ASP A 44 -9.56 -14.75 -1.35
CA ASP A 44 -10.06 -13.37 -1.23
C ASP A 44 -9.08 -12.45 -0.52
N ASN A 45 -8.27 -12.98 0.41
CA ASN A 45 -7.24 -12.22 1.10
C ASN A 45 -5.84 -12.31 0.45
N GLY A 46 -5.70 -12.97 -0.72
CA GLY A 46 -4.47 -13.06 -1.49
C GLY A 46 -3.40 -13.99 -0.91
N THR A 47 -3.77 -14.92 -0.03
CA THR A 47 -2.83 -15.94 0.51
C THR A 47 -2.57 -17.05 -0.50
N ILE A 48 -3.56 -17.37 -1.30
CA ILE A 48 -3.50 -18.35 -2.40
C ILE A 48 -4.23 -17.79 -3.62
N THR A 49 -3.92 -18.32 -4.81
CA THR A 49 -4.73 -18.13 -6.01
C THR A 49 -5.45 -19.43 -6.38
N ILE A 50 -6.78 -19.38 -6.55
CA ILE A 50 -7.54 -20.47 -7.12
C ILE A 50 -7.35 -20.42 -8.64
N VAL A 51 -6.58 -21.37 -9.17
CA VAL A 51 -6.20 -21.41 -10.60
C VAL A 51 -7.22 -22.12 -11.48
N SER A 52 -7.96 -23.07 -10.89
CA SER A 52 -9.07 -23.78 -11.54
C SER A 52 -9.97 -24.45 -10.51
N LYS A 53 -11.09 -25.05 -10.95
CA LYS A 53 -12.02 -25.76 -10.05
C LYS A 53 -11.29 -26.85 -9.26
N GLY A 54 -11.18 -26.66 -7.94
CA GLY A 54 -10.58 -27.64 -7.03
C GLY A 54 -9.04 -27.56 -6.91
N TYR A 55 -8.39 -26.57 -7.52
CA TYR A 55 -6.95 -26.38 -7.47
C TYR A 55 -6.56 -24.97 -7.05
N PHE A 56 -5.49 -24.85 -6.28
CA PHE A 56 -4.91 -23.58 -5.86
C PHE A 56 -3.38 -23.58 -6.00
N LYS A 57 -2.83 -22.39 -6.08
CA LYS A 57 -1.40 -22.12 -5.95
C LYS A 57 -1.20 -21.24 -4.70
N LYS A 58 -0.15 -21.55 -3.95
CA LYS A 58 0.26 -20.69 -2.85
C LYS A 58 0.89 -19.42 -3.42
N GLU A 59 0.45 -18.27 -2.97
CA GLU A 59 1.12 -17.04 -3.33
C GLU A 59 2.41 -16.90 -2.51
N GLU A 60 3.46 -16.40 -3.15
CA GLU A 60 4.65 -15.98 -2.42
C GLU A 60 4.25 -14.97 -1.35
N SER A 61 4.82 -15.11 -0.17
CA SER A 61 4.51 -14.22 0.95
C SER A 61 5.06 -12.82 0.65
N PHE A 62 4.26 -12.02 -0.06
CA PHE A 62 4.54 -10.59 -0.20
C PHE A 62 4.33 -9.93 1.17
N ASN A 63 5.36 -9.32 1.71
CA ASN A 63 5.30 -8.66 3.01
C ASN A 63 6.23 -7.46 3.01
N GLU A 64 5.74 -6.37 2.46
CA GLU A 64 6.50 -5.14 2.32
C GLU A 64 5.90 -4.01 3.17
N LEU A 65 6.71 -3.07 3.54
CA LEU A 65 6.29 -1.86 4.23
C LEU A 65 6.20 -0.70 3.26
N LEU A 66 5.14 0.07 3.38
CA LEU A 66 4.91 1.30 2.62
C LEU A 66 4.76 2.48 3.58
N PHE A 67 5.54 3.51 3.37
CA PHE A 67 5.41 4.79 4.04
C PHE A 67 4.66 5.77 3.13
N VAL A 68 3.57 6.32 3.64
CA VAL A 68 2.73 7.29 2.92
C VAL A 68 2.69 8.61 3.67
N TYR A 69 2.83 9.72 2.95
CA TYR A 69 2.89 11.06 3.52
C TYR A 69 1.80 12.00 2.96
N GLY A 70 1.10 11.59 1.90
CA GLY A 70 0.10 12.36 1.16
C GLY A 70 -1.32 11.82 1.28
N SER A 71 -2.04 11.82 0.16
CA SER A 71 -3.46 11.49 0.04
C SER A 71 -3.83 10.05 0.42
N LEU A 72 -2.86 9.13 0.45
CA LEU A 72 -3.05 7.75 0.89
C LEU A 72 -3.12 7.59 2.43
N LYS A 73 -2.80 8.62 3.22
CA LYS A 73 -2.92 8.57 4.69
C LYS A 73 -4.37 8.40 5.13
N LYS A 74 -4.56 7.83 6.32
CA LYS A 74 -5.89 7.70 6.93
C LYS A 74 -6.58 9.07 7.08
N GLY A 75 -7.82 9.16 6.61
CA GLY A 75 -8.61 10.39 6.64
C GLY A 75 -8.40 11.31 5.44
N PHE A 76 -7.65 10.88 4.44
CA PHE A 76 -7.47 11.57 3.17
C PHE A 76 -8.18 10.83 2.03
N ASP A 77 -8.39 11.53 0.92
CA ASP A 77 -9.30 11.14 -0.15
C ASP A 77 -8.98 9.77 -0.80
N ASN A 78 -7.68 9.45 -0.96
CA ASN A 78 -7.24 8.23 -1.62
C ASN A 78 -6.92 7.08 -0.65
N HIS A 79 -7.21 7.26 0.65
CA HIS A 79 -6.97 6.21 1.65
C HIS A 79 -7.68 4.89 1.34
N ASN A 80 -8.78 4.91 0.62
CA ASN A 80 -9.55 3.71 0.24
C ASN A 80 -8.72 2.68 -0.51
N LEU A 81 -7.67 3.09 -1.25
CA LEU A 81 -6.71 2.17 -1.89
C LEU A 81 -6.02 1.25 -0.87
N LEU A 82 -5.74 1.76 0.33
CA LEU A 82 -5.06 1.01 1.39
C LEU A 82 -6.01 0.38 2.40
N ALA A 83 -7.13 1.03 2.71
CA ALA A 83 -7.99 0.73 3.85
C ALA A 83 -8.44 -0.74 3.91
N LYS A 84 -8.72 -1.37 2.77
CA LYS A 84 -9.24 -2.74 2.69
C LYS A 84 -8.15 -3.81 2.69
N TYR A 85 -6.95 -3.50 2.19
CA TYR A 85 -5.95 -4.50 1.82
C TYR A 85 -4.59 -4.31 2.48
N ALA A 86 -4.39 -3.21 3.21
CA ALA A 86 -3.16 -2.90 3.91
C ALA A 86 -3.42 -2.78 5.42
N LYS A 87 -2.48 -3.25 6.22
CA LYS A 87 -2.53 -3.10 7.67
C LYS A 87 -1.79 -1.83 8.08
N ARG A 88 -2.52 -0.83 8.61
CA ARG A 88 -1.90 0.37 9.17
C ARG A 88 -1.11 0.03 10.43
N LEU A 89 0.16 0.37 10.46
CA LEU A 89 1.07 0.17 11.60
C LEU A 89 1.17 1.43 12.47
N GLY A 90 0.76 2.59 11.97
CA GLY A 90 0.69 3.82 12.74
C GLY A 90 1.47 4.99 12.13
N LYS A 91 1.65 6.05 12.92
CA LYS A 91 2.43 7.22 12.53
C LYS A 91 3.92 6.87 12.45
N ALA A 92 4.60 7.48 11.48
CA ALA A 92 6.04 7.34 11.28
C ALA A 92 6.62 8.64 10.70
N HIS A 93 7.95 8.72 10.66
CA HIS A 93 8.66 9.78 9.95
C HIS A 93 9.91 9.22 9.27
N THR A 94 10.39 9.87 8.22
CA THR A 94 11.63 9.49 7.55
C THR A 94 12.84 9.69 8.49
N VAL A 95 13.85 8.82 8.39
CA VAL A 95 15.13 9.01 9.10
C VAL A 95 15.96 10.04 8.35
N LYS A 96 16.10 9.87 7.03
CA LYS A 96 16.70 10.85 6.12
C LYS A 96 15.78 12.07 5.99
N LYS A 97 16.37 13.26 5.81
CA LYS A 97 15.64 14.49 5.52
C LYS A 97 15.31 14.55 4.04
N PHE A 98 14.12 15.07 3.72
CA PHE A 98 13.62 15.37 2.38
C PHE A 98 12.97 16.76 2.40
N ALA A 99 12.78 17.36 1.24
CA ALA A 99 11.92 18.52 1.09
C ALA A 99 10.55 18.08 0.56
N MET A 100 9.46 18.55 1.19
CA MET A 100 8.10 18.31 0.75
C MET A 100 7.50 19.60 0.23
N PHE A 101 6.84 19.52 -0.91
CA PHE A 101 6.12 20.64 -1.53
C PHE A 101 4.71 20.21 -1.89
N GLU A 102 3.84 21.16 -2.17
CA GLU A 102 2.54 20.93 -2.77
C GLU A 102 2.65 21.02 -4.30
N ASP A 103 1.82 20.28 -5.02
CA ASP A 103 1.66 20.52 -6.45
C ASP A 103 1.13 21.95 -6.70
N SER A 104 1.26 22.47 -7.93
CA SER A 104 0.88 23.84 -8.26
C SER A 104 -0.58 24.19 -8.00
N PHE A 105 -1.44 23.18 -7.81
CA PHE A 105 -2.86 23.34 -7.49
C PHE A 105 -3.18 23.05 -6.00
N GLY A 106 -2.19 22.65 -5.18
CA GLY A 106 -2.36 22.32 -3.76
C GLY A 106 -3.18 21.04 -3.51
N ASN A 107 -3.26 20.14 -4.51
CA ASN A 107 -4.09 18.93 -4.43
C ASN A 107 -3.40 17.76 -3.73
N TYR A 108 -2.08 17.66 -3.86
CA TYR A 108 -1.28 16.58 -3.28
C TYR A 108 0.14 17.06 -2.96
N PRO A 109 0.78 16.45 -1.97
CA PRO A 109 2.18 16.72 -1.67
C PRO A 109 3.08 15.80 -2.48
N TYR A 110 4.29 16.27 -2.76
CA TYR A 110 5.37 15.45 -3.26
C TYR A 110 6.65 15.71 -2.47
N ILE A 111 7.52 14.71 -2.39
CA ILE A 111 8.84 14.86 -1.77
C ILE A 111 9.93 14.74 -2.82
N VAL A 112 11.00 15.50 -2.59
CA VAL A 112 12.22 15.47 -3.40
C VAL A 112 13.40 15.13 -2.50
N ASP A 113 14.42 14.50 -3.08
CA ASP A 113 15.63 14.09 -2.37
C ASP A 113 16.57 15.29 -2.12
N THR A 114 16.06 16.26 -1.37
CA THR A 114 16.79 17.44 -0.90
C THR A 114 16.68 17.53 0.61
N PRO A 115 17.79 17.64 1.37
CA PRO A 115 17.76 17.58 2.82
C PRO A 115 17.18 18.86 3.43
N TYR A 116 15.92 18.81 3.85
CA TYR A 116 15.24 19.89 4.56
C TYR A 116 14.74 19.44 5.94
N ALA A 117 13.78 18.52 5.98
CA ALA A 117 13.14 18.04 7.21
C ALA A 117 12.87 16.53 7.17
N LYS A 118 12.65 15.93 8.34
CA LYS A 118 12.08 14.59 8.44
C LYS A 118 10.59 14.67 8.11
N ILE A 119 10.18 13.91 7.11
CA ILE A 119 8.79 13.92 6.64
C ILE A 119 7.93 13.05 7.55
N LYS A 120 6.83 13.60 8.04
CA LYS A 120 5.83 12.88 8.82
C LYS A 120 4.81 12.20 7.92
N GLY A 121 4.39 11.00 8.31
CA GLY A 121 3.44 10.20 7.56
C GLY A 121 2.95 9.00 8.34
N GLU A 122 2.55 7.97 7.62
CA GLU A 122 2.03 6.73 8.17
C GLU A 122 2.69 5.51 7.54
N LEU A 123 2.87 4.46 8.35
CA LEU A 123 3.46 3.20 7.92
C LEU A 123 2.37 2.14 7.76
N TYR A 124 2.41 1.44 6.63
CA TYR A 124 1.49 0.35 6.29
C TYR A 124 2.26 -0.92 5.95
N GLN A 125 1.70 -2.06 6.31
CA GLN A 125 2.13 -3.39 5.87
C GLN A 125 1.28 -3.81 4.68
N ILE A 126 1.94 -4.14 3.58
CA ILE A 126 1.33 -4.60 2.33
C ILE A 126 1.62 -6.09 2.19
N THR A 127 0.57 -6.90 2.14
CA THR A 127 0.68 -8.37 2.06
C THR A 127 0.31 -8.94 0.69
N ARG A 128 0.05 -8.07 -0.30
CA ARG A 128 -0.34 -8.44 -1.66
C ARG A 128 0.47 -7.68 -2.69
N ALA A 129 1.13 -8.40 -3.59
CA ALA A 129 1.89 -7.79 -4.69
C ALA A 129 0.99 -6.96 -5.63
N GLU A 130 -0.25 -7.43 -5.87
CA GLU A 130 -1.24 -6.74 -6.71
C GLU A 130 -1.61 -5.37 -6.15
N LEU A 131 -1.69 -5.24 -4.81
CA LEU A 131 -1.94 -3.93 -4.19
C LEU A 131 -0.77 -2.98 -4.47
N MET A 132 0.47 -3.46 -4.35
CA MET A 132 1.64 -2.63 -4.63
C MET A 132 1.66 -2.18 -6.10
N LYS A 133 1.31 -3.06 -7.06
CA LYS A 133 1.17 -2.69 -8.47
C LYS A 133 0.11 -1.61 -8.70
N LYS A 134 -1.06 -1.73 -8.05
CA LYS A 134 -2.12 -0.72 -8.13
C LYS A 134 -1.68 0.63 -7.56
N ILE A 135 -0.86 0.62 -6.51
CA ILE A 135 -0.30 1.85 -5.96
C ILE A 135 0.75 2.42 -6.93
N ASP A 136 1.59 1.59 -7.56
CA ASP A 136 2.52 2.03 -8.61
C ASP A 136 1.78 2.72 -9.77
N GLU A 137 0.69 2.13 -10.25
CA GLU A 137 -0.16 2.69 -11.29
C GLU A 137 -0.79 4.02 -10.84
N PHE A 138 -1.31 4.09 -9.62
CA PHE A 138 -1.89 5.30 -9.04
C PHE A 138 -0.87 6.43 -8.90
N GLU A 139 0.37 6.13 -8.50
CA GLU A 139 1.47 7.10 -8.35
C GLU A 139 2.18 7.42 -9.68
N GLY A 140 1.79 6.76 -10.79
CA GLY A 140 2.44 6.91 -12.09
C GLY A 140 3.91 6.50 -12.08
N ALA A 141 4.27 5.49 -11.30
CA ALA A 141 5.64 4.99 -11.22
C ALA A 141 5.97 4.09 -12.44
N PRO A 142 7.19 4.17 -12.98
CA PRO A 142 8.37 4.90 -12.46
C PRO A 142 8.51 6.35 -12.99
N ASP A 143 7.63 6.80 -13.88
CA ASP A 143 7.86 8.00 -14.69
C ASP A 143 7.57 9.29 -13.90
N TYR A 144 6.47 9.34 -13.14
CA TYR A 144 6.08 10.51 -12.36
C TYR A 144 6.66 10.44 -10.94
N TYR A 145 6.50 9.30 -10.25
CA TYR A 145 7.17 9.01 -8.99
C TYR A 145 8.09 7.81 -9.12
N LYS A 146 9.21 7.81 -8.42
CA LYS A 146 10.09 6.65 -8.19
C LYS A 146 9.74 6.01 -6.87
N ARG A 147 9.51 4.70 -6.88
CA ARG A 147 9.35 3.92 -5.66
C ARG A 147 10.73 3.50 -5.13
N GLU A 148 11.10 4.02 -3.98
CA GLU A 148 12.39 3.74 -3.33
C GLU A 148 12.21 3.14 -1.94
N LYS A 149 13.21 2.42 -1.45
CA LYS A 149 13.26 1.93 -0.06
C LYS A 149 14.10 2.86 0.79
N ILE A 150 13.47 3.47 1.80
CA ILE A 150 14.11 4.35 2.77
C ILE A 150 13.93 3.84 4.20
N GLU A 151 14.72 4.37 5.12
CA GLU A 151 14.51 4.15 6.55
C GLU A 151 13.45 5.11 7.10
N VAL A 152 12.49 4.55 7.84
CA VAL A 152 11.45 5.28 8.57
C VAL A 152 11.44 4.85 10.02
N LYS A 153 11.19 5.80 10.92
CA LYS A 153 11.08 5.55 12.36
C LYS A 153 9.62 5.64 12.80
N SER A 154 9.15 4.61 13.46
CA SER A 154 7.83 4.52 14.09
C SER A 154 7.97 4.10 15.56
N HIS A 155 6.85 3.89 16.27
CA HIS A 155 6.89 3.28 17.61
C HIS A 155 7.40 1.84 17.61
N HIS A 156 7.43 1.16 16.47
CA HIS A 156 8.04 -0.17 16.28
C HIS A 156 9.56 -0.12 15.96
N GLY A 157 10.21 1.02 16.15
CA GLY A 157 11.61 1.24 15.81
C GLY A 157 11.82 1.68 14.37
N VAL A 158 13.08 1.59 13.91
CA VAL A 158 13.47 1.92 12.53
C VAL A 158 13.21 0.71 11.63
N LYS A 159 12.60 0.96 10.47
CA LYS A 159 12.27 -0.05 9.45
C LYS A 159 12.56 0.50 8.06
N ARG A 160 12.89 -0.38 7.13
CA ARG A 160 12.96 -0.01 5.70
C ARG A 160 11.57 -0.15 5.09
N ALA A 161 11.10 0.89 4.43
CA ALA A 161 9.78 0.94 3.79
C ALA A 161 9.90 1.57 2.40
N PHE A 162 9.03 1.14 1.48
CA PHE A 162 8.87 1.83 0.21
C PHE A 162 8.24 3.22 0.44
N VAL A 163 8.64 4.16 -0.37
CA VAL A 163 8.09 5.50 -0.48
C VAL A 163 8.10 5.93 -1.93
N TYR A 164 7.18 6.78 -2.32
CA TYR A 164 7.16 7.39 -3.63
C TYR A 164 7.80 8.78 -3.55
N ILE A 165 8.87 8.98 -4.33
CA ILE A 165 9.64 10.24 -4.42
C ILE A 165 9.47 10.75 -5.83
N GLN A 166 9.24 12.04 -6.02
CA GLN A 166 9.07 12.60 -7.35
C GLN A 166 10.31 12.38 -8.22
N ALA A 167 10.09 11.92 -9.46
CA ALA A 167 11.19 11.49 -10.34
C ALA A 167 11.97 12.68 -10.91
N ASP A 168 11.28 13.79 -11.23
CA ASP A 168 11.89 15.01 -11.72
C ASP A 168 11.83 16.09 -10.63
N THR A 169 12.98 16.66 -10.30
CA THR A 169 13.14 17.47 -9.11
C THR A 169 13.42 18.93 -9.43
N LYS A 170 12.41 19.62 -9.94
CA LYS A 170 12.43 21.08 -9.86
C LYS A 170 11.97 21.50 -8.46
N ILE A 171 12.88 22.06 -7.68
CA ILE A 171 12.54 22.65 -6.40
C ILE A 171 11.81 23.97 -6.69
N PRO A 172 10.55 24.14 -6.24
CA PRO A 172 9.84 25.40 -6.39
C PRO A 172 10.59 26.52 -5.66
N THR A 173 10.78 27.64 -6.31
CA THR A 173 11.46 28.83 -5.73
C THR A 173 10.50 29.72 -4.95
N ASP A 174 9.19 29.53 -5.14
CA ASP A 174 8.09 30.33 -4.60
C ASP A 174 7.30 29.62 -3.50
N GLN A 175 7.69 28.39 -3.13
CA GLN A 175 7.03 27.62 -2.09
C GLN A 175 7.94 27.35 -0.91
N GLN A 176 7.37 27.41 0.29
CA GLN A 176 8.04 26.94 1.49
C GLN A 176 7.92 25.43 1.62
N ALA A 177 9.05 24.75 1.89
CA ALA A 177 9.05 23.32 2.11
C ALA A 177 8.31 22.95 3.42
N LEU A 178 7.55 21.86 3.36
CA LEU A 178 6.77 21.31 4.45
C LEU A 178 7.46 20.08 5.06
N ASN A 179 7.01 19.68 6.26
CA ASN A 179 7.40 18.41 6.87
C ASN A 179 6.22 17.48 7.14
N GLU A 180 4.99 17.97 6.97
CA GLU A 180 3.76 17.23 7.15
C GLU A 180 2.68 17.77 6.20
N TRP A 181 2.00 16.86 5.50
CA TRP A 181 0.79 17.17 4.76
C TRP A 181 -0.41 17.04 5.68
N THR A 182 -1.22 18.08 5.80
CA THR A 182 -2.43 18.11 6.62
C THR A 182 -3.66 18.35 5.76
N ASN A 183 -4.80 17.85 6.22
CA ASN A 183 -6.07 18.05 5.54
C ASN A 183 -6.66 19.41 5.95
N ASN A 184 -6.24 20.49 5.32
CA ASN A 184 -6.91 21.78 5.45
C ASN A 184 -8.20 21.72 4.62
N SER A 185 -9.30 21.37 5.29
CA SER A 185 -10.62 21.13 4.69
C SER A 185 -11.20 22.31 3.91
N GLU A 186 -10.76 23.53 4.15
CA GLU A 186 -11.29 24.72 3.47
C GLU A 186 -10.76 24.89 2.03
N TYR A 187 -9.61 24.30 1.69
CA TYR A 187 -9.00 24.47 0.37
C TYR A 187 -9.43 23.42 -0.69
N LYS A 188 -9.93 22.25 -0.24
CA LYS A 188 -10.13 21.10 -1.13
C LYS A 188 -11.44 21.03 -1.89
N VAL A 189 -12.51 21.63 -1.38
CA VAL A 189 -13.85 21.48 -1.99
C VAL A 189 -14.02 22.31 -3.26
N GLY A 190 -13.29 23.43 -3.41
CA GLY A 190 -13.42 24.30 -4.58
C GLY A 190 -12.63 23.87 -5.83
N LYS A 191 -11.56 23.06 -5.67
CA LYS A 191 -10.63 22.77 -6.77
C LYS A 191 -10.85 21.45 -7.49
N LEU A 192 -11.48 20.45 -6.86
CA LEU A 192 -11.76 19.17 -7.51
C LEU A 192 -12.81 19.33 -8.64
N HIS A 193 -13.79 20.21 -8.46
CA HIS A 193 -14.81 20.50 -9.49
C HIS A 193 -14.21 21.20 -10.71
N SER A 194 -13.31 22.16 -10.53
CA SER A 194 -12.74 22.90 -11.65
C SER A 194 -11.80 22.07 -12.53
N HIS A 195 -11.18 21.02 -11.99
CA HIS A 195 -10.27 20.18 -12.77
C HIS A 195 -11.01 19.09 -13.58
N LEU A 196 -12.11 18.58 -13.04
CA LEU A 196 -13.00 17.66 -13.79
C LEU A 196 -13.73 18.40 -14.92
N ASP A 197 -14.19 19.63 -14.69
CA ASP A 197 -14.86 20.44 -15.70
C ASP A 197 -13.91 20.79 -16.88
N SER A 198 -12.63 21.03 -16.61
CA SER A 198 -11.63 21.30 -17.67
C SER A 198 -11.24 20.08 -18.51
N MET A 199 -11.48 18.86 -18.03
CA MET A 199 -11.24 17.61 -18.77
C MET A 199 -12.45 17.15 -19.61
N ILE A 200 -13.63 17.73 -19.38
CA ILE A 200 -14.87 17.38 -20.09
C ILE A 200 -15.13 18.34 -21.27
N GLU A 201 -14.52 19.52 -21.27
CA GLU A 201 -14.67 20.53 -22.31
C GLU A 201 -13.51 20.57 -23.33
N GLY A 202 -12.58 19.63 -23.30
CA GLY A 202 -11.48 19.44 -24.27
C GLY A 202 -11.68 18.11 -25.03
#